data_7d7c816b95ec75c22270b8e5b9dc2860
#
_entry.id   7d7c816b95ec75c22270b8e5b9dc2860
#
_cell.length_a   1.000
_cell.length_b   1.000
_cell.length_c   1.000
_cell.angle_alpha   90.00
_cell.angle_beta   90.00
_cell.angle_gamma   90.00
#
_symmetry.space_group_name_H-M   'P 1'
#
loop_
_entity.id
_entity.type
_entity.pdbx_description
1 polymer ?
#
loop_
_entity_poly.entity_id
_entity_poly.type
_entity_poly.pdbx_seq_one_letter_code
_entity_poly.pdbx_strand_id
1 'polypeptide(L)'
;YGYSVSPFIYLPAGADSGSSDPVQVQPDVTFSKVSPKIPSYSPLASFASTTLFSELPGNPSIYEDRYTVRAGRWPTAWNEAVLVLRPNGTMDDFLEYTLGLRDYAGLRSTVDKIASGESGTIEESHNTYTYDQLMSPTFKLVMPYQRYVWDGNLGVWTDKSDDQSYMNDLIANA
;
A
#
# COMPACT_ATOMS: atom_id res chain seq x y z
N TYR A 1 -26.09 -5.60 9.60
CA TYR A 1 -24.71 -6.09 9.65
C TYR A 1 -24.03 -5.71 8.34
N GLY A 2 -22.97 -4.84 8.40
CA GLY A 2 -22.13 -4.54 7.26
C GLY A 2 -20.92 -5.47 7.27
N TYR A 3 -20.57 -6.02 6.13
CA TYR A 3 -19.29 -6.70 5.93
C TYR A 3 -18.35 -5.75 5.21
N SER A 4 -17.20 -5.44 5.83
CA SER A 4 -16.12 -4.73 5.15
C SER A 4 -15.15 -5.77 4.61
N VAL A 5 -14.89 -5.74 3.32
CA VAL A 5 -13.84 -6.54 2.69
C VAL A 5 -12.74 -5.60 2.26
N SER A 6 -11.59 -5.69 2.94
CA SER A 6 -10.42 -4.88 2.59
C SER A 6 -9.63 -5.57 1.48
N PRO A 7 -9.46 -4.94 0.31
CA PRO A 7 -8.63 -5.49 -0.76
C PRO A 7 -7.15 -5.44 -0.38
N PHE A 8 -6.35 -6.31 -0.98
CA PHE A 8 -4.91 -6.14 -1.03
C PHE A 8 -4.55 -5.15 -2.13
N ILE A 9 -3.68 -4.19 -1.82
CA ILE A 9 -3.32 -3.08 -2.71
C ILE A 9 -1.87 -3.25 -3.14
N TYR A 10 -1.65 -3.24 -4.46
CA TYR A 10 -0.34 -3.44 -5.07
C TYR A 10 -0.01 -2.28 -6.00
N LEU A 11 1.26 -1.89 -6.04
CA LEU A 11 1.83 -1.21 -7.18
C LEU A 11 1.99 -2.23 -8.31
N PRO A 12 1.67 -1.89 -9.55
CA PRO A 12 1.90 -2.77 -10.69
C PRO A 12 3.40 -3.02 -10.92
N ALA A 13 3.70 -4.07 -11.68
CA ALA A 13 5.07 -4.40 -12.05
C ALA A 13 5.79 -3.21 -12.66
N GLY A 14 6.99 -2.91 -12.17
CA GLY A 14 7.82 -1.79 -12.62
C GLY A 14 7.37 -0.39 -12.20
N ALA A 15 6.31 -0.26 -11.40
CA ALA A 15 5.90 1.03 -10.84
C ALA A 15 6.68 1.40 -9.56
N ASP A 16 7.23 0.42 -8.86
CA ASP A 16 8.17 0.64 -7.77
C ASP A 16 9.59 0.75 -8.32
N SER A 17 10.33 1.77 -7.91
CA SER A 17 11.68 2.05 -8.40
C SER A 17 12.69 0.94 -8.11
N GLY A 18 12.40 0.09 -7.13
CA GLY A 18 13.28 -1.02 -6.70
C GLY A 18 12.83 -2.40 -7.13
N SER A 19 11.70 -2.56 -7.84
CA SER A 19 11.17 -3.87 -8.19
C SER A 19 10.60 -3.94 -9.59
N SER A 20 10.94 -5.01 -10.30
CA SER A 20 10.28 -5.39 -11.57
C SER A 20 8.97 -6.15 -11.36
N ASP A 21 8.73 -6.67 -10.15
CA ASP A 21 7.52 -7.40 -9.78
C ASP A 21 6.51 -6.48 -9.09
N PRO A 22 5.21 -6.84 -9.06
CA PRO A 22 4.22 -6.12 -8.29
C PRO A 22 4.56 -6.10 -6.79
N VAL A 23 4.36 -4.96 -6.13
CA VAL A 23 4.70 -4.77 -4.73
C VAL A 23 3.45 -4.41 -3.91
N GLN A 24 3.17 -5.18 -2.86
CA GLN A 24 2.09 -4.87 -1.92
C GLN A 24 2.48 -3.68 -1.04
N VAL A 25 1.65 -2.64 -1.01
CA VAL A 25 1.99 -1.34 -0.41
C VAL A 25 1.15 -0.95 0.82
N GLN A 26 0.51 -1.91 1.45
CA GLN A 26 -0.21 -1.72 2.72
C GLN A 26 0.72 -2.06 3.89
N PRO A 27 1.22 -1.10 4.68
CA PRO A 27 2.22 -1.36 5.72
C PRO A 27 1.74 -2.32 6.78
N ASP A 28 0.51 -2.13 7.27
CA ASP A 28 -0.14 -2.95 8.29
C ASP A 28 -0.27 -4.42 7.87
N VAL A 29 -0.40 -4.70 6.57
CA VAL A 29 -0.43 -6.05 6.02
C VAL A 29 0.97 -6.57 5.71
N THR A 30 1.77 -5.77 4.98
CA THR A 30 3.12 -6.14 4.53
C THR A 30 4.03 -6.44 5.71
N PHE A 31 3.96 -5.65 6.77
CA PHE A 31 4.83 -5.75 7.95
C PHE A 31 4.17 -6.44 9.15
N SER A 32 2.97 -7.00 9.00
CA SER A 32 2.22 -7.63 10.11
C SER A 32 3.01 -8.64 10.91
N LYS A 33 3.86 -9.44 10.26
CA LYS A 33 4.67 -10.48 10.90
C LYS A 33 5.92 -9.95 11.60
N VAL A 34 6.45 -8.81 11.16
CA VAL A 34 7.70 -8.23 11.67
C VAL A 34 7.48 -7.03 12.57
N SER A 35 6.35 -6.34 12.47
CA SER A 35 6.00 -5.18 13.28
C SER A 35 6.18 -5.41 14.79
N PRO A 36 5.81 -6.55 15.39
CA PRO A 36 6.04 -6.80 16.82
C PRO A 36 7.52 -6.89 17.24
N LYS A 37 8.42 -7.09 16.27
CA LYS A 37 9.87 -7.19 16.47
C LYS A 37 10.59 -5.86 16.29
N ILE A 38 9.93 -4.86 15.72
CA ILE A 38 10.50 -3.53 15.51
C ILE A 38 10.49 -2.80 16.86
N PRO A 39 11.62 -2.21 17.27
CA PRO A 39 11.66 -1.44 18.51
C PRO A 39 10.62 -0.32 18.53
N SER A 40 9.82 -0.22 19.60
CA SER A 40 8.69 0.71 19.70
C SER A 40 9.08 2.20 19.62
N TYR A 41 10.33 2.52 19.88
CA TYR A 41 10.87 3.88 19.74
C TYR A 41 11.28 4.22 18.29
N SER A 42 11.25 3.24 17.39
CA SER A 42 11.55 3.47 15.97
C SER A 42 10.35 4.09 15.26
N PRO A 43 10.52 5.13 14.43
CA PRO A 43 9.47 5.64 13.55
C PRO A 43 8.85 4.55 12.66
N LEU A 44 9.63 3.51 12.34
CA LEU A 44 9.18 2.34 11.59
C LEU A 44 8.08 1.55 12.28
N ALA A 45 8.06 1.49 13.62
CA ALA A 45 7.02 0.77 14.36
C ALA A 45 5.65 1.40 14.10
N SER A 46 5.58 2.72 14.09
CA SER A 46 4.36 3.45 13.76
C SER A 46 3.94 3.21 12.30
N PHE A 47 4.87 3.33 11.35
CA PHE A 47 4.60 3.08 9.95
C PHE A 47 4.13 1.65 9.68
N ALA A 48 4.85 0.65 10.18
CA ALA A 48 4.54 -0.77 9.97
C ALA A 48 3.18 -1.21 10.51
N SER A 49 2.58 -0.43 11.41
CA SER A 49 1.24 -0.68 11.96
C SER A 49 0.17 0.29 11.44
N THR A 50 0.53 1.20 10.54
CA THR A 50 -0.39 2.22 10.05
C THR A 50 -1.25 1.70 8.89
N THR A 51 -2.56 1.89 8.98
CA THR A 51 -3.48 1.72 7.86
C THR A 51 -3.49 2.99 7.03
N LEU A 52 -2.81 2.96 5.89
CA LEU A 52 -2.70 4.12 4.98
C LEU A 52 -3.89 4.27 4.04
N PHE A 53 -4.54 3.17 3.70
CA PHE A 53 -5.67 3.17 2.79
C PHE A 53 -6.96 3.04 3.57
N SER A 54 -7.90 3.91 3.29
CA SER A 54 -9.23 3.90 3.91
C SER A 54 -10.29 4.11 2.85
N GLU A 55 -11.42 3.47 3.02
CA GLU A 55 -12.58 3.70 2.15
C GLU A 55 -13.09 5.14 2.33
N LEU A 56 -13.31 5.82 1.21
CA LEU A 56 -13.92 7.14 1.22
C LEU A 56 -15.42 6.99 1.52
N PRO A 57 -15.96 7.72 2.51
CA PRO A 57 -17.39 7.64 2.82
C PRO A 57 -18.27 7.92 1.58
N GLY A 58 -19.33 7.13 1.40
CA GLY A 58 -20.24 7.30 0.25
C GLY A 58 -21.06 8.59 0.26
N ASN A 59 -21.09 9.32 1.39
CA ASN A 59 -21.74 10.64 1.48
C ASN A 59 -20.69 11.77 1.38
N PRO A 60 -20.65 12.52 0.28
CA PRO A 60 -19.66 13.59 0.06
C PRO A 60 -19.67 14.68 1.13
N SER A 61 -20.79 14.97 1.74
CA SER A 61 -20.89 16.01 2.79
C SER A 61 -20.04 15.74 4.03
N ILE A 62 -19.57 14.49 4.21
CA ILE A 62 -18.71 14.12 5.33
C ILE A 62 -17.30 14.68 5.17
N TYR A 63 -16.83 14.85 3.92
CA TYR A 63 -15.45 15.23 3.63
C TYR A 63 -15.29 16.51 2.79
N GLU A 64 -16.24 16.85 1.90
CA GLU A 64 -16.09 17.99 1.00
C GLU A 64 -15.92 19.33 1.73
N ASP A 65 -16.63 19.53 2.84
CA ASP A 65 -16.51 20.74 3.65
C ASP A 65 -15.24 20.77 4.55
N ARG A 66 -14.57 19.64 4.69
CA ARG A 66 -13.41 19.49 5.61
C ARG A 66 -12.07 19.54 4.91
N TYR A 67 -12.04 19.26 3.61
CA TYR A 67 -10.83 19.21 2.82
C TYR A 67 -10.91 20.15 1.62
N THR A 68 -9.79 20.75 1.29
CA THR A 68 -9.66 21.61 0.11
C THR A 68 -8.96 20.84 -1.01
N VAL A 69 -9.59 20.71 -2.16
CA VAL A 69 -8.96 20.15 -3.35
C VAL A 69 -7.83 21.07 -3.81
N ARG A 70 -6.60 20.56 -3.84
CA ARG A 70 -5.41 21.29 -4.30
C ARG A 70 -5.14 21.05 -5.77
N ALA A 71 -5.41 19.83 -6.25
CA ALA A 71 -5.30 19.44 -7.64
C ALA A 71 -6.30 18.32 -7.95
N GLY A 72 -6.68 18.17 -9.22
CA GLY A 72 -7.66 17.17 -9.64
C GLY A 72 -9.09 17.49 -9.19
N ARG A 73 -9.81 16.46 -8.80
CA ARG A 73 -11.23 16.53 -8.38
C ARG A 73 -11.53 15.44 -7.35
N TRP A 74 -12.68 15.51 -6.71
CA TRP A 74 -13.19 14.40 -5.92
C TRP A 74 -13.48 13.16 -6.78
N PRO A 75 -13.29 11.93 -6.26
CA PRO A 75 -13.62 10.70 -6.94
C PRO A 75 -15.10 10.65 -7.32
N THR A 76 -15.35 10.13 -8.51
CA THR A 76 -16.72 9.87 -9.03
C THR A 76 -16.94 8.39 -9.34
N ALA A 77 -15.88 7.59 -9.27
CA ALA A 77 -15.91 6.16 -9.50
C ALA A 77 -15.20 5.40 -8.37
N TRP A 78 -15.57 4.15 -8.18
CA TRP A 78 -15.06 3.28 -7.10
C TRP A 78 -13.54 2.98 -7.20
N ASN A 79 -12.98 3.13 -8.38
CA ASN A 79 -11.56 2.87 -8.67
C ASN A 79 -10.70 4.15 -8.67
N GLU A 80 -11.22 5.22 -8.12
CA GLU A 80 -10.48 6.47 -7.96
C GLU A 80 -10.13 6.68 -6.48
N ALA A 81 -8.96 7.26 -6.22
CA ALA A 81 -8.48 7.55 -4.88
C ALA A 81 -8.14 9.03 -4.71
N VAL A 82 -8.09 9.49 -3.49
CA VAL A 82 -7.57 10.81 -3.10
C VAL A 82 -6.31 10.65 -2.27
N LEU A 83 -5.33 11.50 -2.52
CA LEU A 83 -4.17 11.65 -1.67
C LEU A 83 -4.41 12.82 -0.71
N VAL A 84 -4.32 12.56 0.60
CA VAL A 84 -4.48 13.58 1.62
C VAL A 84 -3.10 14.10 2.04
N LEU A 85 -2.87 15.39 1.83
CA LEU A 85 -1.66 16.08 2.28
C LEU A 85 -1.91 16.80 3.60
N ARG A 86 -0.85 17.07 4.35
CA ARG A 86 -0.91 17.94 5.52
C ARG A 86 -1.29 19.37 5.10
N PRO A 87 -1.80 20.22 6.01
CA PRO A 87 -2.23 21.59 5.66
C PRO A 87 -1.14 22.44 5.01
N ASN A 88 0.12 22.19 5.34
CA ASN A 88 1.29 22.87 4.74
C ASN A 88 1.71 22.31 3.38
N GLY A 89 0.98 21.32 2.85
CA GLY A 89 1.29 20.66 1.58
C GLY A 89 2.34 19.57 1.64
N THR A 90 2.81 19.21 2.83
CA THR A 90 3.77 18.10 2.99
C THR A 90 3.06 16.76 3.14
N MET A 91 3.76 15.71 2.85
CA MET A 91 3.35 14.33 3.13
C MET A 91 4.38 13.64 4.03
N ASP A 92 4.04 12.45 4.50
CA ASP A 92 4.96 11.60 5.24
C ASP A 92 5.97 10.95 4.29
N ASP A 93 7.23 10.84 4.67
CA ASP A 93 8.29 10.24 3.86
C ASP A 93 7.94 8.79 3.46
N PHE A 94 7.24 8.07 4.34
CA PHE A 94 6.81 6.71 4.05
C PHE A 94 5.73 6.62 2.97
N LEU A 95 4.96 7.69 2.77
CA LEU A 95 3.97 7.74 1.70
C LEU A 95 4.62 7.76 0.32
N GLU A 96 5.84 8.30 0.20
CA GLU A 96 6.62 8.25 -1.04
C GLU A 96 6.87 6.81 -1.50
N TYR A 97 7.19 5.92 -0.57
CA TYR A 97 7.36 4.50 -0.86
C TYR A 97 6.05 3.86 -1.31
N THR A 98 4.95 4.16 -0.61
CA THR A 98 3.62 3.61 -0.93
C THR A 98 3.13 4.05 -2.32
N LEU A 99 3.52 5.25 -2.75
CA LEU A 99 3.21 5.78 -4.09
C LEU A 99 4.17 5.28 -5.19
N GLY A 100 5.19 4.48 -4.86
CA GLY A 100 6.20 4.02 -5.82
C GLY A 100 7.22 5.09 -6.21
N LEU A 101 7.22 6.24 -5.53
CA LEU A 101 8.18 7.32 -5.75
C LEU A 101 9.56 7.02 -5.14
N ARG A 102 9.63 6.03 -4.24
CA ARG A 102 10.84 5.46 -3.66
C ARG A 102 10.75 3.94 -3.63
N ASP A 103 11.88 3.27 -3.49
CA ASP A 103 12.03 1.81 -3.48
C ASP A 103 11.35 1.16 -2.25
N TYR A 104 10.10 0.74 -2.39
CA TYR A 104 9.36 0.04 -1.35
C TYR A 104 9.92 -1.36 -1.07
N ALA A 105 10.44 -2.05 -2.09
CA ALA A 105 11.04 -3.36 -1.92
C ALA A 105 12.32 -3.28 -1.08
N GLY A 106 13.14 -2.27 -1.31
CA GLY A 106 14.32 -1.96 -0.49
C GLY A 106 13.95 -1.56 0.95
N LEU A 107 12.89 -0.77 1.13
CA LEU A 107 12.35 -0.46 2.45
C LEU A 107 11.95 -1.75 3.18
N ARG A 108 11.22 -2.66 2.53
CA ARG A 108 10.82 -3.94 3.11
C ARG A 108 12.02 -4.76 3.57
N SER A 109 13.05 -4.87 2.71
CA SER A 109 14.29 -5.57 3.06
C SER A 109 14.98 -4.94 4.28
N THR A 110 15.00 -3.62 4.38
CA THR A 110 15.58 -2.89 5.51
C THR A 110 14.79 -3.14 6.81
N VAL A 111 13.46 -3.14 6.73
CA VAL A 111 12.60 -3.45 7.88
C VAL A 111 12.81 -4.88 8.37
N ASP A 112 12.94 -5.85 7.46
CA ASP A 112 13.21 -7.26 7.80
C ASP A 112 14.56 -7.40 8.52
N LYS A 113 15.62 -6.70 8.10
CA LYS A 113 16.92 -6.66 8.76
C LYS A 113 16.81 -6.09 10.18
N ILE A 114 16.15 -4.94 10.34
CA ILE A 114 15.95 -4.32 11.66
C ILE A 114 15.17 -5.26 12.59
N ALA A 115 14.14 -5.92 12.09
CA ALA A 115 13.34 -6.88 12.85
C ALA A 115 14.14 -8.15 13.24
N SER A 116 15.20 -8.46 12.51
CA SER A 116 16.14 -9.55 12.80
C SER A 116 17.27 -9.13 13.75
N GLY A 117 17.29 -7.86 14.17
CA GLY A 117 18.33 -7.31 15.06
C GLY A 117 19.59 -6.84 14.33
N GLU A 118 19.54 -6.76 13.01
CA GLU A 118 20.63 -6.21 12.20
C GLU A 118 20.51 -4.69 12.08
N SER A 119 21.60 -4.03 11.69
CA SER A 119 21.59 -2.60 11.43
C SER A 119 20.90 -2.30 10.09
N GLY A 120 19.98 -1.34 10.10
CA GLY A 120 19.35 -0.81 8.90
C GLY A 120 19.09 0.68 9.08
N THR A 121 19.32 1.45 8.02
CA THR A 121 19.08 2.90 8.00
C THR A 121 18.04 3.21 6.93
N ILE A 122 17.07 4.04 7.26
CA ILE A 122 16.16 4.63 6.30
C ILE A 122 16.51 6.11 6.24
N GLU A 123 16.86 6.56 5.06
CA GLU A 123 17.20 7.94 4.81
C GLU A 123 15.94 8.82 4.82
N GLU A 124 16.02 9.97 5.48
CA GLU A 124 14.97 10.98 5.40
C GLU A 124 14.86 11.51 3.96
N SER A 125 13.66 11.86 3.56
CA SER A 125 13.38 12.42 2.25
C SER A 125 13.37 13.95 2.34
N HIS A 126 14.00 14.57 1.34
CA HIS A 126 13.90 16.02 1.10
C HIS A 126 13.36 16.29 -0.32
N ASN A 127 12.69 15.31 -0.90
CA ASN A 127 12.17 15.40 -2.25
C ASN A 127 10.98 16.37 -2.33
N THR A 128 10.84 16.99 -3.49
CA THR A 128 9.69 17.81 -3.84
C THR A 128 9.05 17.24 -5.09
N TYR A 129 7.74 17.08 -5.06
CA TYR A 129 6.96 16.50 -6.14
C TYR A 129 5.94 17.49 -6.67
N THR A 130 5.70 17.44 -7.96
CA THR A 130 4.57 18.14 -8.58
C THR A 130 3.27 17.38 -8.31
N TYR A 131 2.13 18.06 -8.41
CA TYR A 131 0.84 17.38 -8.28
C TYR A 131 0.62 16.31 -9.36
N ASP A 132 1.14 16.51 -10.58
CA ASP A 132 1.05 15.50 -11.63
C ASP A 132 1.80 14.22 -11.26
N GLN A 133 2.99 14.35 -10.65
CA GLN A 133 3.74 13.20 -10.15
C GLN A 133 2.99 12.47 -9.01
N LEU A 134 2.33 13.22 -8.12
CA LEU A 134 1.56 12.64 -7.01
C LEU A 134 0.25 12.00 -7.48
N MET A 135 -0.32 12.45 -8.59
CA MET A 135 -1.56 11.90 -9.17
C MET A 135 -1.32 10.79 -10.20
N SER A 136 -0.07 10.54 -10.60
CA SER A 136 0.27 9.51 -11.58
C SER A 136 0.24 8.06 -11.07
N PRO A 137 0.49 7.76 -9.77
CA PRO A 137 0.49 6.38 -9.30
C PRO A 137 -0.86 5.69 -9.54
N THR A 138 -0.77 4.45 -9.99
CA THR A 138 -1.93 3.57 -10.14
C THR A 138 -1.74 2.34 -9.27
N PHE A 139 -2.84 1.78 -8.78
CA PHE A 139 -2.82 0.62 -7.91
C PHE A 139 -3.65 -0.51 -8.51
N LYS A 140 -3.28 -1.72 -8.17
CA LYS A 140 -4.04 -2.94 -8.45
C LYS A 140 -4.69 -3.42 -7.16
N LEU A 141 -5.97 -3.74 -7.22
CA LEU A 141 -6.72 -4.23 -6.06
C LEU A 141 -7.04 -5.71 -6.25
N VAL A 142 -6.58 -6.52 -5.32
CA VAL A 142 -6.83 -7.96 -5.28
C VAL A 142 -7.72 -8.27 -4.09
N MET A 143 -8.89 -8.83 -4.35
CA MET A 143 -9.79 -9.24 -3.28
C MET A 143 -9.28 -10.51 -2.60
N PRO A 144 -9.47 -10.66 -1.28
CA PRO A 144 -8.96 -11.82 -0.54
C PRO A 144 -9.35 -13.17 -1.14
N TYR A 145 -10.59 -13.30 -1.63
CA TYR A 145 -11.08 -14.54 -2.21
C TYR A 145 -10.37 -14.94 -3.51
N GLN A 146 -9.82 -13.99 -4.27
CA GLN A 146 -9.13 -14.25 -5.53
C GLN A 146 -7.80 -14.99 -5.34
N ARG A 147 -7.28 -15.04 -4.11
CA ARG A 147 -6.05 -15.79 -3.78
C ARG A 147 -6.30 -17.28 -3.58
N TYR A 148 -7.56 -17.72 -3.56
CA TYR A 148 -7.94 -19.11 -3.37
C TYR A 148 -8.36 -19.74 -4.67
N VAL A 149 -7.85 -20.95 -4.93
CA VAL A 149 -8.21 -21.77 -6.08
C VAL A 149 -8.81 -23.09 -5.59
N TRP A 150 -9.90 -23.50 -6.21
CA TRP A 150 -10.53 -24.79 -5.92
C TRP A 150 -9.69 -25.94 -6.46
N ASP A 151 -9.27 -26.85 -5.58
CA ASP A 151 -8.64 -28.10 -5.96
C ASP A 151 -9.71 -29.20 -6.04
N GLY A 152 -10.09 -29.54 -7.27
CA GLY A 152 -11.13 -30.56 -7.52
C GLY A 152 -10.70 -31.99 -7.14
N ASN A 153 -9.40 -32.27 -7.00
CA ASN A 153 -8.89 -33.59 -6.59
C ASN A 153 -8.98 -33.77 -5.07
N LEU A 154 -8.69 -32.70 -4.33
CA LEU A 154 -8.71 -32.71 -2.88
C LEU A 154 -10.05 -32.24 -2.29
N GLY A 155 -10.91 -31.60 -3.10
CA GLY A 155 -12.18 -31.04 -2.66
C GLY A 155 -12.03 -29.89 -1.67
N VAL A 156 -10.98 -29.06 -1.79
CA VAL A 156 -10.66 -27.95 -0.89
C VAL A 156 -10.26 -26.68 -1.66
N TRP A 157 -10.40 -25.52 -1.01
CA TRP A 157 -9.83 -24.28 -1.48
C TRP A 157 -8.38 -24.16 -1.04
N THR A 158 -7.46 -23.96 -1.99
CA THR A 158 -6.04 -23.83 -1.76
C THR A 158 -5.63 -22.37 -1.84
N ASP A 159 -4.98 -21.85 -0.81
CA ASP A 159 -4.40 -20.50 -0.81
C ASP A 159 -3.17 -20.47 -1.75
N LYS A 160 -3.19 -19.55 -2.69
CA LYS A 160 -2.14 -19.31 -3.70
C LYS A 160 -1.30 -18.08 -3.40
N SER A 161 -1.39 -17.53 -2.20
CA SER A 161 -0.64 -16.32 -1.82
C SER A 161 0.88 -16.45 -1.96
N ASP A 162 1.40 -17.65 -1.76
CA ASP A 162 2.85 -17.95 -1.83
C ASP A 162 3.28 -18.40 -3.24
N ASP A 163 2.34 -18.57 -4.17
CA ASP A 163 2.61 -18.88 -5.57
C ASP A 163 2.87 -17.60 -6.36
N GLN A 164 4.13 -17.22 -6.51
CA GLN A 164 4.54 -15.96 -7.14
C GLN A 164 4.01 -15.83 -8.57
N SER A 165 4.03 -16.91 -9.36
CA SER A 165 3.54 -16.87 -10.75
C SER A 165 2.05 -16.59 -10.79
N TYR A 166 1.27 -17.30 -9.96
CA TYR A 166 -0.16 -17.09 -9.84
C TYR A 166 -0.49 -15.65 -9.40
N MET A 167 0.24 -15.16 -8.39
CA MET A 167 0.01 -13.80 -7.87
C MET A 167 0.37 -12.73 -8.89
N ASN A 168 1.46 -12.90 -9.65
CA ASN A 168 1.83 -11.95 -10.70
C ASN A 168 0.76 -11.88 -11.80
N ASP A 169 0.26 -13.03 -12.25
CA ASP A 169 -0.81 -13.10 -13.25
C ASP A 169 -2.12 -12.50 -12.70
N LEU A 170 -2.48 -12.80 -11.46
CA LEU A 170 -3.66 -12.25 -10.81
C LEU A 170 -3.60 -10.72 -10.72
N ILE A 171 -2.47 -10.17 -10.27
CA ILE A 171 -2.29 -8.73 -10.11
C ILE A 171 -2.24 -8.02 -11.47
N ALA A 172 -1.62 -8.64 -12.49
CA ALA A 172 -1.58 -8.05 -13.83
C ALA A 172 -2.98 -7.86 -14.42
N ASN A 173 -3.92 -8.76 -14.09
CA ASN A 173 -5.30 -8.77 -14.59
C ASN A 173 -6.31 -8.10 -13.62
N ALA A 174 -5.88 -7.57 -12.51
CA ALA A 174 -6.72 -6.90 -11.52
C ALA A 174 -7.16 -5.50 -11.96
#